data_303058df085b1991b5176013c23c4bef
#
_entry.id   303058df085b1991b5176013c23c4bef
#
_cell.length_a   1.000
_cell.length_b   1.000
_cell.length_c   1.000
_cell.angle_alpha   90.00
_cell.angle_beta   90.00
_cell.angle_gamma   90.00
#
_symmetry.space_group_name_H-M   'P 1'
#
loop_
_entity.id
_entity.type
_entity.pdbx_description
1 polymer ?
#
loop_
_entity_poly.entity_id
_entity_poly.type
_entity_poly.pdbx_seq_one_letter_code
_entity_poly.pdbx_strand_id
1 'polypeptide(L)'
;MSAEGEAEAEAEGEAEGGEKRKMKVRDIMSTPIITEEGDTGVIKIAKDMADLEVGSVVITSEGKPAGIITERDIALKVLLKYRGRRGSEVKAKEIMSCPLVTIKPEATVEEACELASTENIKRLPVVESGVLIGIISVRNILTRKPEYVKRFYPEVWVLASGWTLDRLERSLSDGEVFLAKNEMERYRERLKEVYEELSKLVSCYVDDKELKDIFDGMTQLYHDVKGKGDEKILVGEHRKRLETILRKIRHVTYGRKLQSVTSFTSGAFAFRDYRHGHGTGKGMRLPFKRTRP
;
A
#
# COMPACT_ATOMS: atom_id res chain seq x y z
N MET A 1 5.17 -46.99 48.10
CA MET A 1 3.88 -46.93 47.42
C MET A 1 3.42 -45.49 47.50
N SER A 2 3.46 -44.68 46.59
CA SER A 2 3.77 -44.49 45.18
C SER A 2 3.25 -43.09 44.89
N ALA A 3 4.13 -42.16 44.73
CA ALA A 3 3.84 -40.81 44.32
C ALA A 3 4.04 -40.68 42.78
N GLU A 4 3.20 -41.38 42.01
CA GLU A 4 3.24 -41.42 40.55
C GLU A 4 1.82 -41.38 39.94
N GLY A 5 0.98 -40.44 40.35
CA GLY A 5 -0.44 -40.40 39.90
C GLY A 5 -1.05 -39.02 39.69
N GLU A 6 -0.30 -37.95 39.86
CA GLU A 6 -0.87 -36.57 39.82
C GLU A 6 -0.23 -35.63 38.76
N ALA A 7 0.50 -36.15 37.77
CA ALA A 7 1.20 -35.35 36.76
C ALA A 7 0.63 -35.49 35.34
N GLU A 8 -0.50 -36.12 35.11
CA GLU A 8 -1.09 -36.31 33.74
C GLU A 8 -2.44 -35.60 33.52
N ALA A 9 -2.89 -34.72 34.41
CA ALA A 9 -4.21 -34.07 34.31
C ALA A 9 -4.18 -32.56 33.98
N GLU A 10 -3.03 -31.97 33.65
CA GLU A 10 -2.95 -30.53 33.36
C GLU A 10 -2.49 -30.19 31.92
N ALA A 11 -2.61 -31.10 30.96
CA ALA A 11 -2.18 -30.86 29.56
C ALA A 11 -3.30 -30.83 28.50
N GLU A 12 -4.58 -30.80 28.94
CA GLU A 12 -5.72 -30.72 27.99
C GLU A 12 -6.65 -29.55 28.32
N GLY A 13 -6.21 -28.33 28.10
CA GLY A 13 -7.06 -27.19 28.39
C GLY A 13 -6.60 -25.82 27.86
N GLU A 14 -5.98 -25.72 26.66
CA GLU A 14 -5.79 -24.40 26.02
C GLU A 14 -5.77 -24.51 24.49
N ALA A 15 -6.93 -24.89 23.94
CA ALA A 15 -7.22 -24.73 22.51
C ALA A 15 -8.55 -23.99 22.34
N GLU A 16 -8.78 -22.93 23.11
CA GLU A 16 -9.84 -21.97 22.80
C GLU A 16 -9.27 -20.93 21.82
N GLY A 17 -9.92 -20.84 20.65
CA GLY A 17 -9.61 -19.94 19.56
C GLY A 17 -9.54 -18.50 19.99
N GLY A 18 -8.36 -18.02 20.30
CA GLY A 18 -8.08 -16.63 20.54
C GLY A 18 -8.43 -15.80 19.31
N GLU A 19 -9.57 -15.14 19.32
CA GLU A 19 -9.96 -14.14 18.33
C GLU A 19 -8.80 -13.15 18.23
N LYS A 20 -8.08 -13.16 17.09
CA LYS A 20 -6.92 -12.27 16.87
C LYS A 20 -7.40 -10.84 17.10
N ARG A 21 -7.01 -10.23 18.21
CA ARG A 21 -7.36 -8.86 18.57
C ARG A 21 -7.10 -7.94 17.40
N LYS A 22 -8.15 -7.32 16.87
CA LYS A 22 -8.03 -6.38 15.75
C LYS A 22 -7.17 -5.19 16.18
N MET A 23 -6.17 -4.88 15.37
CA MET A 23 -5.26 -3.77 15.60
C MET A 23 -6.02 -2.44 15.53
N LYS A 24 -5.85 -1.58 16.53
CA LYS A 24 -6.51 -0.29 16.64
C LYS A 24 -5.63 0.85 16.13
N VAL A 25 -6.26 1.98 15.81
CA VAL A 25 -5.60 3.20 15.39
C VAL A 25 -4.57 3.66 16.43
N ARG A 26 -4.90 3.61 17.72
CA ARG A 26 -3.99 3.99 18.80
C ARG A 26 -2.69 3.18 18.84
N ASP A 27 -2.71 1.94 18.33
CA ASP A 27 -1.55 1.04 18.36
C ASP A 27 -0.48 1.44 17.34
N ILE A 28 -0.86 2.24 16.31
CA ILE A 28 0.02 2.60 15.19
C ILE A 28 0.04 4.08 14.84
N MET A 29 -0.77 4.92 15.51
CA MET A 29 -0.74 6.37 15.30
C MET A 29 0.60 6.96 15.72
N SER A 30 0.95 8.11 15.16
CA SER A 30 2.13 8.89 15.53
C SER A 30 1.77 9.96 16.55
N THR A 31 2.63 10.13 17.54
CA THR A 31 2.58 11.18 18.57
C THR A 31 4.01 11.68 18.84
N PRO A 32 4.23 12.92 19.29
CA PRO A 32 3.25 14.01 19.44
C PRO A 32 2.76 14.53 18.09
N ILE A 33 1.66 15.26 18.10
CA ILE A 33 1.11 15.92 16.91
C ILE A 33 1.46 17.40 16.95
N ILE A 34 1.79 17.96 15.79
CA ILE A 34 2.11 19.37 15.64
C ILE A 34 0.84 20.14 15.27
N THR A 35 0.58 21.20 16.02
CA THR A 35 -0.57 22.08 15.80
C THR A 35 -0.14 23.54 15.68
N GLU A 36 -0.88 24.31 14.89
CA GLU A 36 -0.72 25.75 14.75
C GLU A 36 -2.09 26.42 14.64
N GLU A 37 -2.18 27.69 15.01
CA GLU A 37 -3.40 28.48 14.90
C GLU A 37 -3.69 28.93 13.47
N GLY A 38 -4.98 29.12 13.15
CA GLY A 38 -5.44 29.53 11.82
C GLY A 38 -4.82 30.83 11.28
N ASP A 39 -4.40 31.72 12.17
CA ASP A 39 -3.75 33.00 11.81
C ASP A 39 -2.21 32.89 11.68
N THR A 40 -1.63 31.70 11.90
CA THR A 40 -0.20 31.49 11.70
C THR A 40 0.17 31.64 10.22
N GLY A 41 1.30 32.33 9.96
CA GLY A 41 1.83 32.46 8.59
C GLY A 41 2.34 31.15 8.03
N VAL A 42 2.07 30.88 6.76
CA VAL A 42 2.43 29.62 6.09
C VAL A 42 3.93 29.35 6.07
N ILE A 43 4.77 30.41 6.03
CA ILE A 43 6.22 30.24 6.10
C ILE A 43 6.66 29.64 7.44
N LYS A 44 6.04 30.07 8.55
CA LYS A 44 6.31 29.45 9.86
C LYS A 44 5.95 27.96 9.84
N ILE A 45 4.76 27.63 9.34
CA ILE A 45 4.30 26.24 9.23
C ILE A 45 5.27 25.41 8.38
N ALA A 46 5.72 25.93 7.24
CA ALA A 46 6.70 25.24 6.39
C ALA A 46 8.03 25.01 7.11
N LYS A 47 8.47 25.98 7.93
CA LYS A 47 9.68 25.84 8.75
C LYS A 47 9.48 24.80 9.85
N ASP A 48 8.38 24.83 10.56
CA ASP A 48 8.07 23.82 11.60
C ASP A 48 8.01 22.40 11.01
N MET A 49 7.44 22.23 9.80
CA MET A 49 7.45 20.95 9.09
C MET A 49 8.88 20.49 8.78
N ALA A 50 9.76 21.39 8.34
CA ALA A 50 11.14 21.07 8.02
C ALA A 50 11.96 20.75 9.28
N ASP A 51 11.86 21.59 10.31
CA ASP A 51 12.63 21.49 11.55
C ASP A 51 12.24 20.22 12.36
N LEU A 52 10.97 19.82 12.27
CA LEU A 52 10.41 18.66 12.99
C LEU A 52 10.26 17.40 12.12
N GLU A 53 10.70 17.46 10.87
CA GLU A 53 10.60 16.36 9.89
C GLU A 53 9.18 15.77 9.74
N VAL A 54 8.15 16.65 9.81
CA VAL A 54 6.75 16.25 9.68
C VAL A 54 6.15 16.75 8.37
N GLY A 55 5.38 15.95 7.69
CA GLY A 55 4.75 16.30 6.41
C GLY A 55 3.33 16.89 6.55
N SER A 56 2.89 17.25 7.76
CA SER A 56 1.59 17.90 7.99
C SER A 56 1.52 18.54 9.37
N VAL A 57 0.69 19.59 9.46
CA VAL A 57 0.37 20.30 10.71
C VAL A 57 -1.16 20.40 10.80
N VAL A 58 -1.73 20.10 11.96
CA VAL A 58 -3.15 20.31 12.22
C VAL A 58 -3.35 21.77 12.63
N ILE A 59 -4.35 22.40 12.02
CA ILE A 59 -4.67 23.80 12.29
C ILE A 59 -5.83 23.83 13.29
N THR A 60 -5.63 24.63 14.33
CA THR A 60 -6.62 24.86 15.37
C THR A 60 -7.31 26.21 15.20
N SER A 61 -8.53 26.29 15.70
CA SER A 61 -9.28 27.52 15.86
C SER A 61 -9.90 27.48 17.25
N GLU A 62 -9.58 28.46 18.07
CA GLU A 62 -10.03 28.51 19.47
C GLU A 62 -9.69 27.21 20.24
N GLY A 63 -8.50 26.66 20.00
CA GLY A 63 -8.04 25.42 20.64
C GLY A 63 -8.67 24.13 20.13
N LYS A 64 -9.56 24.17 19.13
CA LYS A 64 -10.19 22.99 18.53
C LYS A 64 -9.60 22.68 17.17
N PRO A 65 -9.42 21.40 16.80
CA PRO A 65 -8.97 21.00 15.47
C PRO A 65 -9.95 21.47 14.39
N ALA A 66 -9.47 22.31 13.44
CA ALA A 66 -10.29 22.95 12.42
C ALA A 66 -9.93 22.48 11.00
N GLY A 67 -8.66 22.21 10.74
CA GLY A 67 -8.18 21.80 9.44
C GLY A 67 -6.80 21.18 9.49
N ILE A 68 -6.26 20.81 8.33
CA ILE A 68 -4.91 20.26 8.19
C ILE A 68 -4.21 20.92 6.99
N ILE A 69 -2.91 21.17 7.15
CA ILE A 69 -2.03 21.61 6.07
C ILE A 69 -0.98 20.53 5.86
N THR A 70 -0.75 20.17 4.60
CA THR A 70 0.30 19.26 4.17
C THR A 70 1.34 19.97 3.31
N GLU A 71 2.51 19.35 3.12
CA GLU A 71 3.53 19.84 2.16
C GLU A 71 2.93 20.10 0.76
N ARG A 72 1.99 19.24 0.34
CA ARG A 72 1.29 19.40 -0.93
C ARG A 72 0.41 20.64 -0.97
N ASP A 73 -0.25 20.99 0.13
CA ASP A 73 -1.06 22.21 0.20
C ASP A 73 -0.19 23.44 0.06
N ILE A 74 0.96 23.46 0.73
CA ILE A 74 1.93 24.56 0.59
C ILE A 74 2.40 24.66 -0.86
N ALA A 75 2.87 23.56 -1.46
CA ALA A 75 3.37 23.54 -2.82
C ALA A 75 2.31 24.01 -3.84
N LEU A 76 1.10 23.48 -3.77
CA LEU A 76 0.06 23.76 -4.78
C LEU A 76 -0.72 25.04 -4.50
N LYS A 77 -1.10 25.29 -3.24
CA LYS A 77 -1.96 26.44 -2.93
C LYS A 77 -1.14 27.73 -2.83
N VAL A 78 0.02 27.70 -2.17
CA VAL A 78 0.86 28.91 -2.01
C VAL A 78 1.55 29.27 -3.32
N LEU A 79 2.25 28.33 -3.95
CA LEU A 79 3.03 28.62 -5.15
C LEU A 79 2.18 28.88 -6.39
N LEU A 80 1.02 28.24 -6.53
CA LEU A 80 0.19 28.38 -7.72
C LEU A 80 -0.94 29.38 -7.55
N LYS A 81 -1.62 29.41 -6.40
CA LYS A 81 -2.82 30.24 -6.19
C LYS A 81 -2.47 31.65 -5.75
N TYR A 82 -1.46 31.81 -4.89
CA TYR A 82 -1.10 33.11 -4.31
C TYR A 82 0.12 33.76 -4.99
N ARG A 83 0.21 33.64 -6.32
CA ARG A 83 1.27 34.30 -7.11
C ARG A 83 1.29 35.79 -6.83
N GLY A 84 2.46 36.33 -6.46
CA GLY A 84 2.66 37.74 -6.17
C GLY A 84 2.45 38.14 -4.71
N ARG A 85 1.85 37.32 -3.84
CA ARG A 85 1.86 37.54 -2.40
C ARG A 85 3.12 36.93 -1.78
N ARG A 86 3.68 37.62 -0.77
CA ARG A 86 4.75 37.02 0.02
C ARG A 86 4.17 35.84 0.83
N GLY A 87 4.86 34.73 0.87
CA GLY A 87 4.38 33.54 1.62
C GLY A 87 4.12 33.85 3.11
N SER A 88 4.82 34.84 3.69
CA SER A 88 4.58 35.34 5.05
C SER A 88 3.22 36.01 5.25
N GLU A 89 2.58 36.46 4.18
CA GLU A 89 1.29 37.16 4.20
C GLU A 89 0.12 36.17 4.08
N VAL A 90 0.40 34.93 3.70
CA VAL A 90 -0.61 33.85 3.57
C VAL A 90 -0.79 33.19 4.92
N LYS A 91 -2.04 33.12 5.41
CA LYS A 91 -2.39 32.53 6.69
C LYS A 91 -2.80 31.06 6.52
N ALA A 92 -2.59 30.26 7.57
CA ALA A 92 -2.96 28.86 7.62
C ALA A 92 -4.42 28.61 7.21
N LYS A 93 -5.34 29.37 7.75
CA LYS A 93 -6.78 29.25 7.45
C LYS A 93 -7.14 29.47 5.98
N GLU A 94 -6.27 30.15 5.20
CA GLU A 94 -6.50 30.41 3.77
C GLU A 94 -6.16 29.18 2.90
N ILE A 95 -5.30 28.29 3.40
CA ILE A 95 -4.80 27.14 2.63
C ILE A 95 -5.11 25.79 3.24
N MET A 96 -5.52 25.73 4.51
CA MET A 96 -5.86 24.46 5.17
C MET A 96 -6.96 23.71 4.42
N SER A 97 -6.93 22.41 4.47
CA SER A 97 -8.02 21.54 4.06
C SER A 97 -9.00 21.39 5.21
N CYS A 98 -10.26 21.78 4.96
CA CYS A 98 -11.36 21.72 5.92
C CYS A 98 -12.67 21.37 5.19
N PRO A 99 -13.67 20.74 5.85
CA PRO A 99 -13.64 20.33 7.25
C PRO A 99 -12.61 19.23 7.51
N LEU A 100 -12.15 19.12 8.77
CA LEU A 100 -11.18 18.11 9.16
C LEU A 100 -11.86 16.74 9.28
N VAL A 101 -11.40 15.76 8.49
CA VAL A 101 -11.78 14.37 8.64
C VAL A 101 -10.93 13.74 9.74
N THR A 102 -11.56 13.20 10.76
CA THR A 102 -10.90 12.64 11.94
C THR A 102 -11.32 11.20 12.20
N ILE A 103 -10.54 10.48 13.01
CA ILE A 103 -10.85 9.12 13.41
C ILE A 103 -10.68 8.96 14.93
N LYS A 104 -11.41 8.02 15.53
CA LYS A 104 -11.29 7.68 16.95
C LYS A 104 -10.09 6.75 17.18
N PRO A 105 -9.40 6.82 18.34
CA PRO A 105 -8.28 5.93 18.65
C PRO A 105 -8.69 4.46 18.77
N GLU A 106 -9.95 4.19 19.14
CA GLU A 106 -10.50 2.83 19.27
C GLU A 106 -10.90 2.20 17.92
N ALA A 107 -10.99 2.99 16.86
CA ALA A 107 -11.27 2.47 15.53
C ALA A 107 -10.18 1.46 15.10
N THR A 108 -10.56 0.50 14.28
CA THR A 108 -9.62 -0.49 13.72
C THR A 108 -8.77 0.12 12.61
N VAL A 109 -7.65 -0.50 12.31
CA VAL A 109 -6.79 -0.10 11.19
C VAL A 109 -7.52 -0.27 9.85
N GLU A 110 -8.42 -1.26 9.77
CA GLU A 110 -9.30 -1.50 8.62
C GLU A 110 -10.24 -0.30 8.37
N GLU A 111 -10.89 0.18 9.42
CA GLU A 111 -11.77 1.37 9.35
C GLU A 111 -10.98 2.63 8.97
N ALA A 112 -9.77 2.79 9.51
CA ALA A 112 -8.87 3.88 9.12
C ALA A 112 -8.46 3.80 7.64
N CYS A 113 -8.19 2.59 7.16
CA CYS A 113 -7.86 2.34 5.76
C CYS A 113 -9.04 2.68 4.85
N GLU A 114 -10.23 2.23 5.19
CA GLU A 114 -11.45 2.49 4.44
C GLU A 114 -11.76 3.99 4.38
N LEU A 115 -11.78 4.66 5.53
CA LEU A 115 -12.02 6.11 5.62
C LEU A 115 -10.99 6.89 4.79
N ALA A 116 -9.69 6.60 4.95
CA ALA A 116 -8.64 7.29 4.22
C ALA A 116 -8.71 7.07 2.71
N SER A 117 -9.08 5.86 2.25
CA SER A 117 -9.23 5.55 0.82
C SER A 117 -10.49 6.18 0.21
N THR A 118 -11.62 6.16 0.92
CA THR A 118 -12.89 6.76 0.48
C THR A 118 -12.79 8.27 0.34
N GLU A 119 -12.20 8.93 1.34
CA GLU A 119 -11.99 10.38 1.34
C GLU A 119 -10.77 10.81 0.50
N ASN A 120 -10.01 9.86 -0.05
CA ASN A 120 -8.78 10.10 -0.81
C ASN A 120 -7.76 10.95 -0.04
N ILE A 121 -7.61 10.70 1.25
CA ILE A 121 -6.69 11.41 2.15
C ILE A 121 -5.61 10.47 2.66
N LYS A 122 -4.45 11.04 2.97
CA LYS A 122 -3.27 10.25 3.39
C LYS A 122 -2.96 10.35 4.88
N ARG A 123 -3.69 11.20 5.59
CA ARG A 123 -3.49 11.46 7.02
C ARG A 123 -4.83 11.73 7.67
N LEU A 124 -5.08 11.06 8.79
CA LEU A 124 -6.27 11.19 9.62
C LEU A 124 -5.83 11.62 11.01
N PRO A 125 -6.13 12.84 11.44
CA PRO A 125 -6.00 13.23 12.83
C PRO A 125 -6.85 12.35 13.73
N VAL A 126 -6.28 11.93 14.85
CA VAL A 126 -6.93 11.06 15.84
C VAL A 126 -7.45 11.92 16.96
N VAL A 127 -8.77 11.86 17.18
CA VAL A 127 -9.46 12.71 18.18
C VAL A 127 -10.21 11.83 19.18
N GLU A 128 -10.01 12.10 20.46
CA GLU A 128 -10.71 11.47 21.58
C GLU A 128 -11.40 12.54 22.41
N SER A 129 -12.72 12.45 22.57
CA SER A 129 -13.53 13.41 23.33
C SER A 129 -13.30 14.88 22.92
N GLY A 130 -13.09 15.13 21.60
CA GLY A 130 -12.84 16.46 21.08
C GLY A 130 -11.37 16.94 21.17
N VAL A 131 -10.51 16.16 21.80
CA VAL A 131 -9.08 16.46 21.96
C VAL A 131 -8.28 15.71 20.91
N LEU A 132 -7.38 16.41 20.24
CA LEU A 132 -6.44 15.86 19.27
C LEU A 132 -5.32 15.14 20.02
N ILE A 133 -5.17 13.82 19.80
CA ILE A 133 -4.23 12.97 20.53
C ILE A 133 -3.13 12.35 19.63
N GLY A 134 -3.30 12.38 18.31
CA GLY A 134 -2.33 11.80 17.40
C GLY A 134 -2.73 11.96 15.95
N ILE A 135 -1.96 11.37 15.06
CA ILE A 135 -2.24 11.30 13.63
C ILE A 135 -1.89 9.91 13.09
N ILE A 136 -2.78 9.32 12.30
CA ILE A 136 -2.47 8.11 11.56
C ILE A 136 -2.30 8.46 10.08
N SER A 137 -1.27 7.93 9.46
CA SER A 137 -0.99 8.11 8.04
C SER A 137 -1.11 6.82 7.27
N VAL A 138 -1.30 6.91 5.95
CA VAL A 138 -1.21 5.76 5.04
C VAL A 138 0.13 5.03 5.22
N ARG A 139 1.23 5.74 5.50
CA ARG A 139 2.52 5.11 5.82
C ARG A 139 2.42 4.23 7.08
N ASN A 140 1.80 4.71 8.17
CA ASN A 140 1.61 3.91 9.38
C ASN A 140 0.80 2.64 9.07
N ILE A 141 -0.28 2.77 8.29
CA ILE A 141 -1.13 1.65 7.88
C ILE A 141 -0.31 0.63 7.07
N LEU A 142 0.34 1.06 6.00
CA LEU A 142 1.07 0.18 5.09
C LEU A 142 2.31 -0.48 5.72
N THR A 143 2.92 0.14 6.71
CA THR A 143 4.04 -0.47 7.47
C THR A 143 3.57 -1.68 8.26
N ARG A 144 2.33 -1.68 8.76
CA ARG A 144 1.75 -2.78 9.55
C ARG A 144 0.89 -3.73 8.72
N LYS A 145 0.29 -3.22 7.67
CA LYS A 145 -0.67 -3.90 6.79
C LYS A 145 -0.34 -3.63 5.32
N PRO A 146 0.77 -4.15 4.80
CA PRO A 146 1.20 -3.91 3.42
C PRO A 146 0.19 -4.38 2.37
N GLU A 147 -0.69 -5.32 2.72
CA GLU A 147 -1.77 -5.79 1.87
C GLU A 147 -2.75 -4.69 1.43
N TYR A 148 -2.81 -3.58 2.16
CA TYR A 148 -3.67 -2.44 1.79
C TYR A 148 -3.06 -1.50 0.74
N VAL A 149 -1.84 -1.77 0.26
CA VAL A 149 -1.21 -0.93 -0.78
C VAL A 149 -2.10 -0.75 -2.02
N LYS A 150 -2.86 -1.79 -2.40
CA LYS A 150 -3.79 -1.76 -3.53
C LYS A 150 -4.90 -0.72 -3.36
N ARG A 151 -5.36 -0.46 -2.15
CA ARG A 151 -6.42 0.53 -1.89
C ARG A 151 -5.93 1.97 -2.07
N PHE A 152 -4.68 2.25 -1.69
CA PHE A 152 -4.12 3.60 -1.74
C PHE A 152 -3.36 3.90 -3.02
N TYR A 153 -2.74 2.88 -3.61
CA TYR A 153 -1.85 3.01 -4.75
C TYR A 153 -2.06 1.87 -5.75
N PRO A 154 -3.24 1.79 -6.38
CA PRO A 154 -3.53 0.71 -7.32
C PRO A 154 -2.54 0.67 -8.50
N GLU A 155 -2.06 1.83 -8.96
CA GLU A 155 -1.08 1.91 -10.05
C GLU A 155 0.28 1.36 -9.62
N VAL A 156 0.75 1.70 -8.42
CA VAL A 156 2.01 1.19 -7.86
C VAL A 156 1.91 -0.31 -7.63
N TRP A 157 0.75 -0.79 -7.17
CA TRP A 157 0.48 -2.21 -6.99
C TRP A 157 0.59 -2.97 -8.32
N VAL A 158 -0.03 -2.47 -9.39
CA VAL A 158 0.03 -3.07 -10.72
C VAL A 158 1.47 -3.11 -11.24
N LEU A 159 2.23 -2.02 -11.10
CA LEU A 159 3.63 -1.96 -11.52
C LEU A 159 4.52 -2.92 -10.70
N ALA A 160 4.45 -2.86 -9.38
CA ALA A 160 5.29 -3.67 -8.49
C ALA A 160 5.06 -5.17 -8.71
N SER A 161 3.79 -5.60 -8.79
CA SER A 161 3.45 -6.99 -9.08
C SER A 161 3.88 -7.43 -10.48
N GLY A 162 3.74 -6.55 -11.48
CA GLY A 162 4.18 -6.81 -12.85
C GLY A 162 5.69 -7.01 -12.95
N TRP A 163 6.50 -6.19 -12.28
CA TRP A 163 7.96 -6.35 -12.27
C TRP A 163 8.42 -7.60 -11.52
N THR A 164 7.76 -7.95 -10.42
CA THR A 164 8.05 -9.19 -9.70
C THR A 164 7.73 -10.39 -10.58
N LEU A 165 6.57 -10.43 -11.23
CA LEU A 165 6.20 -11.51 -12.14
C LEU A 165 7.14 -11.63 -13.35
N ASP A 166 7.62 -10.52 -13.91
CA ASP A 166 8.61 -10.51 -15.01
C ASP A 166 9.94 -11.13 -14.56
N ARG A 167 10.36 -10.90 -13.32
CA ARG A 167 11.54 -11.54 -12.75
C ARG A 167 11.33 -13.04 -12.53
N LEU A 168 10.16 -13.42 -11.99
CA LEU A 168 9.80 -14.81 -11.78
C LEU A 168 9.69 -15.60 -13.10
N GLU A 169 9.16 -14.95 -14.15
CA GLU A 169 9.13 -15.54 -15.50
C GLU A 169 10.53 -15.90 -16.00
N ARG A 170 11.47 -14.97 -15.89
CA ARG A 170 12.86 -15.21 -16.30
C ARG A 170 13.48 -16.36 -15.49
N SER A 171 13.30 -16.35 -14.19
CA SER A 171 13.80 -17.38 -13.30
C SER A 171 13.22 -18.77 -13.61
N LEU A 172 11.93 -18.87 -13.96
CA LEU A 172 11.29 -20.12 -14.39
C LEU A 172 11.76 -20.55 -15.78
N SER A 173 12.02 -19.63 -16.68
CA SER A 173 12.59 -19.94 -18.01
C SER A 173 14.00 -20.53 -17.90
N ASP A 174 14.82 -20.05 -16.96
CA ASP A 174 16.10 -20.68 -16.63
C ASP A 174 15.88 -22.11 -16.07
N GLY A 175 14.86 -22.31 -15.23
CA GLY A 175 14.45 -23.62 -14.73
C GLY A 175 14.10 -24.58 -15.87
N GLU A 176 13.40 -24.12 -16.91
CA GLU A 176 13.09 -24.93 -18.09
C GLU A 176 14.36 -25.42 -18.81
N VAL A 177 15.37 -24.55 -18.90
CA VAL A 177 16.68 -24.91 -19.51
C VAL A 177 17.37 -25.99 -18.66
N PHE A 178 17.38 -25.88 -17.34
CA PHE A 178 17.97 -26.89 -16.45
C PHE A 178 17.24 -28.23 -16.56
N LEU A 179 15.91 -28.21 -16.62
CA LEU A 179 15.10 -29.42 -16.82
C LEU A 179 15.43 -30.10 -18.17
N ALA A 180 15.58 -29.32 -19.25
CA ALA A 180 15.93 -29.84 -20.57
C ALA A 180 17.35 -30.44 -20.62
N LYS A 181 18.27 -29.93 -19.80
CA LYS A 181 19.64 -30.46 -19.66
C LYS A 181 19.77 -31.58 -18.64
N ASN A 182 18.68 -32.01 -18.02
CA ASN A 182 18.64 -32.98 -16.92
C ASN A 182 19.49 -32.55 -15.69
N GLU A 183 19.63 -31.25 -15.46
CA GLU A 183 20.30 -30.67 -14.29
C GLU A 183 19.30 -30.52 -13.12
N MET A 184 18.88 -31.66 -12.55
CA MET A 184 17.73 -31.73 -11.63
C MET A 184 17.92 -30.98 -10.33
N GLU A 185 19.14 -30.92 -9.77
CA GLU A 185 19.42 -30.13 -8.55
C GLU A 185 19.20 -28.64 -8.79
N ARG A 186 19.72 -28.08 -9.88
CA ARG A 186 19.54 -26.67 -10.26
C ARG A 186 18.08 -26.37 -10.57
N TYR A 187 17.38 -27.31 -11.19
CA TYR A 187 15.97 -27.17 -11.45
C TYR A 187 15.16 -27.06 -10.14
N ARG A 188 15.42 -27.96 -9.15
CA ARG A 188 14.79 -27.91 -7.83
C ARG A 188 15.05 -26.62 -7.09
N GLU A 189 16.29 -26.18 -7.08
CA GLU A 189 16.68 -24.92 -6.44
C GLU A 189 15.94 -23.72 -7.07
N ARG A 190 15.85 -23.66 -8.38
CA ARG A 190 15.14 -22.61 -9.08
C ARG A 190 13.64 -22.62 -8.82
N LEU A 191 13.01 -23.79 -8.78
CA LEU A 191 11.60 -23.91 -8.42
C LEU A 191 11.34 -23.49 -6.99
N LYS A 192 12.25 -23.80 -6.06
CA LYS A 192 12.16 -23.39 -4.67
C LYS A 192 12.20 -21.86 -4.54
N GLU A 193 13.16 -21.21 -5.16
CA GLU A 193 13.27 -19.75 -5.16
C GLU A 193 12.00 -19.07 -5.68
N VAL A 194 11.50 -19.54 -6.82
CA VAL A 194 10.28 -18.98 -7.41
C VAL A 194 9.06 -19.24 -6.52
N TYR A 195 8.94 -20.41 -5.94
CA TYR A 195 7.86 -20.74 -5.01
C TYR A 195 7.86 -19.81 -3.78
N GLU A 196 9.03 -19.60 -3.16
CA GLU A 196 9.17 -18.72 -1.99
C GLU A 196 8.85 -17.24 -2.31
N GLU A 197 9.31 -16.74 -3.45
CA GLU A 197 9.01 -15.38 -3.87
C GLU A 197 7.52 -15.20 -4.22
N LEU A 198 6.94 -16.15 -4.94
CA LEU A 198 5.53 -16.12 -5.30
C LEU A 198 4.63 -16.25 -4.07
N SER A 199 5.02 -17.05 -3.08
CA SER A 199 4.33 -17.15 -1.78
C SER A 199 4.27 -15.80 -1.07
N LYS A 200 5.38 -15.07 -1.02
CA LYS A 200 5.44 -13.71 -0.47
C LYS A 200 4.54 -12.76 -1.27
N LEU A 201 4.57 -12.85 -2.58
CA LEU A 201 3.74 -12.00 -3.44
C LEU A 201 2.24 -12.26 -3.18
N VAL A 202 1.81 -13.52 -3.15
CA VAL A 202 0.40 -13.89 -2.91
C VAL A 202 -0.06 -13.49 -1.50
N SER A 203 0.80 -13.61 -0.49
CA SER A 203 0.48 -13.17 0.87
C SER A 203 0.23 -11.66 0.98
N CYS A 204 0.89 -10.86 0.13
CA CYS A 204 0.64 -9.42 0.03
C CYS A 204 -0.62 -9.08 -0.79
N TYR A 205 -1.12 -10.00 -1.62
CA TYR A 205 -2.18 -9.78 -2.62
C TYR A 205 -3.27 -10.85 -2.54
N VAL A 206 -3.81 -11.05 -1.34
CA VAL A 206 -4.73 -12.14 -0.99
C VAL A 206 -5.97 -12.24 -1.90
N ASP A 207 -6.49 -11.10 -2.38
CA ASP A 207 -7.68 -11.05 -3.23
C ASP A 207 -7.39 -11.22 -4.73
N ASP A 208 -6.13 -11.41 -5.11
CA ASP A 208 -5.75 -11.52 -6.51
C ASP A 208 -5.90 -12.96 -7.01
N LYS A 209 -7.01 -13.22 -7.68
CA LYS A 209 -7.34 -14.55 -8.21
C LYS A 209 -6.34 -15.07 -9.23
N GLU A 210 -5.79 -14.19 -10.08
CA GLU A 210 -4.82 -14.58 -11.10
C GLU A 210 -3.49 -15.01 -10.47
N LEU A 211 -3.00 -14.25 -9.48
CA LEU A 211 -1.81 -14.61 -8.72
C LEU A 211 -2.01 -15.90 -7.94
N LYS A 212 -3.18 -16.08 -7.34
CA LYS A 212 -3.50 -17.31 -6.61
C LYS A 212 -3.49 -18.52 -7.53
N ASP A 213 -4.09 -18.43 -8.71
CA ASP A 213 -4.11 -19.52 -9.70
C ASP A 213 -2.69 -19.88 -10.20
N ILE A 214 -1.81 -18.89 -10.37
CA ILE A 214 -0.40 -19.11 -10.68
C ILE A 214 0.30 -19.81 -9.51
N PHE A 215 0.05 -19.38 -8.27
CA PHE A 215 0.65 -19.94 -7.07
C PHE A 215 0.21 -21.38 -6.82
N ASP A 216 -1.06 -21.69 -7.00
CA ASP A 216 -1.59 -23.04 -6.84
C ASP A 216 -0.91 -24.01 -7.84
N GLY A 217 -0.76 -23.59 -9.09
CA GLY A 217 -0.03 -24.35 -10.10
C GLY A 217 1.44 -24.54 -9.75
N MET A 218 2.10 -23.50 -9.24
CA MET A 218 3.49 -23.54 -8.81
C MET A 218 3.68 -24.43 -7.58
N THR A 219 2.74 -24.40 -6.62
CA THR A 219 2.74 -25.23 -5.43
C THR A 219 2.71 -26.71 -5.79
N GLN A 220 1.81 -27.09 -6.70
CA GLN A 220 1.72 -28.48 -7.18
C GLN A 220 3.03 -28.91 -7.85
N LEU A 221 3.59 -28.08 -8.73
CA LEU A 221 4.83 -28.39 -9.44
C LEU A 221 6.01 -28.54 -8.46
N TYR A 222 6.13 -27.65 -7.49
CA TYR A 222 7.20 -27.68 -6.48
C TYR A 222 7.12 -28.92 -5.58
N HIS A 223 5.92 -29.27 -5.09
CA HIS A 223 5.74 -30.45 -4.25
C HIS A 223 5.99 -31.76 -4.99
N ASP A 224 5.61 -31.83 -6.26
CA ASP A 224 5.89 -33.01 -7.10
C ASP A 224 7.39 -33.29 -7.24
N VAL A 225 8.21 -32.22 -7.30
CA VAL A 225 9.66 -32.34 -7.46
C VAL A 225 10.38 -32.58 -6.13
N LYS A 226 9.88 -31.98 -5.03
CA LYS A 226 10.50 -32.07 -3.70
C LYS A 226 10.48 -33.48 -3.12
N GLY A 227 9.43 -34.26 -3.41
CA GLY A 227 9.19 -35.58 -2.80
C GLY A 227 9.65 -36.76 -3.63
N LYS A 228 10.15 -36.59 -4.85
CA LYS A 228 10.48 -37.70 -5.78
C LYS A 228 11.97 -37.72 -6.12
N GLY A 229 12.56 -38.91 -6.21
CA GLY A 229 13.89 -39.12 -6.80
C GLY A 229 13.88 -38.79 -8.31
N ASP A 230 15.03 -38.52 -8.88
CA ASP A 230 15.16 -38.03 -10.26
C ASP A 230 14.58 -39.01 -11.31
N GLU A 231 14.67 -40.31 -11.05
CA GLU A 231 14.13 -41.35 -11.91
C GLU A 231 12.59 -41.37 -12.02
N LYS A 232 11.88 -40.76 -11.07
CA LYS A 232 10.41 -40.72 -11.03
C LYS A 232 9.82 -39.43 -11.59
N ILE A 233 10.65 -38.48 -12.01
CA ILE A 233 10.22 -37.22 -12.58
C ILE A 233 10.01 -37.40 -14.07
N LEU A 234 8.75 -37.37 -14.50
CA LEU A 234 8.41 -37.39 -15.94
C LEU A 234 8.71 -36.00 -16.53
N VAL A 235 9.93 -35.81 -17.07
CA VAL A 235 10.43 -34.54 -17.64
C VAL A 235 9.41 -33.90 -18.60
N GLY A 236 8.79 -34.71 -19.47
CA GLY A 236 7.79 -34.21 -20.42
C GLY A 236 6.53 -33.65 -19.79
N GLU A 237 6.06 -34.22 -18.67
CA GLU A 237 4.89 -33.74 -17.94
C GLU A 237 5.22 -32.47 -17.15
N HIS A 238 6.37 -32.45 -16.48
CA HIS A 238 6.85 -31.25 -15.75
C HIS A 238 7.06 -30.08 -16.69
N ARG A 239 7.61 -30.32 -17.89
CA ARG A 239 7.77 -29.29 -18.91
C ARG A 239 6.43 -28.68 -19.33
N LYS A 240 5.42 -29.48 -19.60
CA LYS A 240 4.08 -29.00 -19.97
C LYS A 240 3.45 -28.14 -18.87
N ARG A 241 3.60 -28.55 -17.60
CA ARG A 241 3.10 -27.80 -16.45
C ARG A 241 3.84 -26.46 -16.31
N LEU A 242 5.17 -26.49 -16.45
CA LEU A 242 6.00 -25.30 -16.40
C LEU A 242 5.64 -24.29 -17.51
N GLU A 243 5.48 -24.76 -18.75
CA GLU A 243 5.02 -23.95 -19.88
C GLU A 243 3.63 -23.33 -19.62
N THR A 244 2.74 -24.07 -18.95
CA THR A 244 1.42 -23.54 -18.57
C THR A 244 1.53 -22.42 -17.55
N ILE A 245 2.36 -22.56 -16.53
CA ILE A 245 2.60 -21.53 -15.51
C ILE A 245 3.24 -20.32 -16.16
N LEU A 246 4.28 -20.51 -16.99
CA LEU A 246 4.95 -19.43 -17.72
C LEU A 246 3.96 -18.63 -18.59
N ARG A 247 3.08 -19.31 -19.30
CA ARG A 247 2.03 -18.66 -20.11
C ARG A 247 1.08 -17.82 -19.25
N LYS A 248 0.66 -18.32 -18.09
CA LYS A 248 -0.19 -17.56 -17.15
C LYS A 248 0.56 -16.33 -16.61
N ILE A 249 1.81 -16.48 -16.21
CA ILE A 249 2.64 -15.35 -15.76
C ILE A 249 2.76 -14.29 -16.84
N ARG A 250 3.08 -14.68 -18.09
CA ARG A 250 3.18 -13.75 -19.23
C ARG A 250 1.88 -13.01 -19.48
N HIS A 251 0.76 -13.71 -19.44
CA HIS A 251 -0.56 -13.09 -19.62
C HIS A 251 -0.83 -12.03 -18.57
N VAL A 252 -0.64 -12.35 -17.30
CA VAL A 252 -0.86 -11.41 -16.19
C VAL A 252 0.14 -10.25 -16.22
N THR A 253 1.41 -10.53 -16.48
CA THR A 253 2.47 -9.51 -16.58
C THR A 253 2.18 -8.52 -17.71
N TYR A 254 1.81 -9.03 -18.90
CA TYR A 254 1.49 -8.18 -20.04
C TYR A 254 0.24 -7.34 -19.78
N GLY A 255 -0.81 -7.94 -19.25
CA GLY A 255 -2.03 -7.22 -18.89
C GLY A 255 -1.79 -6.08 -17.90
N ARG A 256 -0.96 -6.32 -16.88
CA ARG A 256 -0.60 -5.29 -15.87
C ARG A 256 0.29 -4.19 -16.45
N LYS A 257 1.27 -4.53 -17.29
CA LYS A 257 2.08 -3.53 -18.00
C LYS A 257 1.21 -2.65 -18.91
N LEU A 258 0.25 -3.22 -19.61
CA LEU A 258 -0.67 -2.48 -20.46
C LEU A 258 -1.59 -1.55 -19.65
N GLN A 259 -2.15 -2.03 -18.54
CA GLN A 259 -2.97 -1.20 -17.63
C GLN A 259 -2.18 -0.03 -17.06
N SER A 260 -0.90 -0.22 -16.71
CA SER A 260 -0.05 0.86 -16.21
C SER A 260 0.17 1.94 -17.29
N VAL A 261 0.45 1.55 -18.53
CA VAL A 261 0.65 2.51 -19.64
C VAL A 261 -0.64 3.27 -19.96
N THR A 262 -1.79 2.59 -19.98
CA THR A 262 -3.07 3.24 -20.24
C THR A 262 -3.49 4.20 -19.13
N SER A 263 -3.20 3.88 -17.86
CA SER A 263 -3.43 4.82 -16.75
C SER A 263 -2.54 6.06 -16.83
N PHE A 264 -1.29 5.93 -17.27
CA PHE A 264 -0.41 7.08 -17.51
C PHE A 264 -0.88 7.94 -18.70
N THR A 265 -1.35 7.32 -19.78
CA THR A 265 -1.76 8.03 -21.00
C THR A 265 -3.18 8.59 -20.92
N SER A 266 -4.09 7.96 -20.17
CA SER A 266 -5.47 8.41 -20.00
C SER A 266 -5.63 9.57 -19.00
N GLY A 267 -4.53 10.09 -18.45
CA GLY A 267 -4.59 11.22 -17.52
C GLY A 267 -5.27 10.87 -16.18
N ALA A 268 -5.24 9.61 -15.76
CA ALA A 268 -5.65 9.21 -14.41
C ALA A 268 -4.73 9.80 -13.32
N PHE A 269 -3.59 10.37 -13.71
CA PHE A 269 -2.90 11.44 -13.00
C PHE A 269 -3.53 12.82 -13.27
N ALA A 270 -4.58 12.90 -14.07
CA ALA A 270 -5.36 14.12 -14.18
C ALA A 270 -5.89 14.39 -12.78
N PHE A 271 -5.38 15.45 -12.20
CA PHE A 271 -6.04 16.29 -11.23
C PHE A 271 -7.51 15.87 -10.99
N ARG A 272 -7.71 14.72 -10.33
CA ARG A 272 -9.03 14.33 -9.89
C ARG A 272 -9.34 15.21 -8.70
N ASP A 273 -10.01 16.26 -9.07
CA ASP A 273 -10.89 17.09 -8.29
C ASP A 273 -10.36 17.83 -7.06
N TYR A 274 -9.85 19.00 -7.37
CA TYR A 274 -10.09 20.19 -6.54
C TYR A 274 -11.57 20.66 -6.67
N ARG A 275 -12.55 19.74 -6.66
CA ARG A 275 -13.97 20.07 -6.73
C ARG A 275 -14.75 19.66 -5.48
N HIS A 276 -14.30 20.10 -4.32
CA HIS A 276 -15.23 20.28 -3.20
C HIS A 276 -14.79 21.49 -2.40
N GLY A 277 -15.40 22.60 -2.71
CA GLY A 277 -15.25 23.85 -1.96
C GLY A 277 -15.70 25.06 -2.77
N HIS A 278 -17.00 25.28 -2.81
CA HIS A 278 -17.70 26.55 -3.04
C HIS A 278 -17.24 27.51 -4.13
N GLY A 279 -18.16 27.79 -5.05
CA GLY A 279 -18.21 29.07 -5.76
C GLY A 279 -18.14 28.96 -7.27
N THR A 280 -19.29 29.18 -7.87
CA THR A 280 -19.52 29.55 -9.26
C THR A 280 -18.38 30.37 -9.86
N GLY A 281 -17.61 29.79 -10.78
CA GLY A 281 -16.57 30.51 -11.50
C GLY A 281 -16.13 29.74 -12.74
N LYS A 282 -16.47 30.30 -13.89
CA LYS A 282 -16.25 29.85 -15.25
C LYS A 282 -14.90 29.16 -15.47
N GLY A 283 -14.96 28.01 -16.12
CA GLY A 283 -13.82 27.19 -16.47
C GLY A 283 -12.75 27.92 -17.28
N MET A 284 -11.54 27.95 -16.74
CA MET A 284 -10.36 28.41 -17.44
C MET A 284 -9.70 27.23 -18.15
N ARG A 285 -9.96 27.09 -19.44
CA ARG A 285 -9.20 26.19 -20.31
C ARG A 285 -7.82 26.80 -20.53
N LEU A 286 -6.77 26.12 -20.09
CA LEU A 286 -5.42 26.44 -20.50
C LEU A 286 -5.17 25.86 -21.89
N PRO A 287 -4.77 26.64 -22.88
CA PRO A 287 -4.41 26.13 -24.19
C PRO A 287 -2.96 25.64 -24.19
N PHE A 288 -2.74 24.34 -24.15
CA PHE A 288 -1.47 23.79 -24.56
C PHE A 288 -1.43 23.76 -26.10
N LYS A 289 -0.76 24.75 -26.70
CA LYS A 289 -0.34 24.68 -28.10
C LYS A 289 0.81 23.66 -28.23
N ARG A 290 0.52 22.54 -28.89
CA ARG A 290 1.57 21.68 -29.43
C ARG A 290 2.27 22.44 -30.57
N THR A 291 3.52 22.81 -30.37
CA THR A 291 4.42 23.09 -31.49
C THR A 291 5.04 21.75 -31.91
N ARG A 292 4.78 21.32 -33.12
CA ARG A 292 5.56 20.29 -33.81
C ARG A 292 6.80 20.94 -34.44
N PRO A 293 7.88 20.16 -34.62
CA PRO A 293 9.10 20.60 -35.28
C PRO A 293 8.92 20.95 -36.75
#